data_ffb8b098350183b89163ed615da056e7
#
_entry.id   ffb8b098350183b89163ed615da056e7
#
_cell.length_a   1.000
_cell.length_b   1.000
_cell.length_c   1.000
_cell.angle_alpha   90.00
_cell.angle_beta   90.00
_cell.angle_gamma   90.00
#
_symmetry.space_group_name_H-M   'P 1'
#
loop_
_entity.id
_entity.type
_entity.pdbx_description
1 polymer ?
#
loop_
_entity_poly.entity_id
_entity_poly.type
_entity_poly.pdbx_seq_one_letter_code
_entity_poly.pdbx_strand_id
1 'polypeptide(L)'
;MNTNNYIQNLQNTYEDIERIEDGHIKFEHVELYDAKHIKGLMKKEYDYIVKDYGDHQSGFNEPSYIEQDIKIFVGGVKPNEVFFTYEILKQPEFDDVSFIISFVDAAAQEDVGAMFDYTEGHRKYNRSSRVYFANYAPEPFEYTGISNKTYSDLLNAGGPS
;
A
#
# COMPACT_ATOMS: atom_id res chain seq x y z
N MET A 1 1.22 4.58 14.53
CA MET A 1 2.51 3.91 14.86
C MET A 1 3.62 4.94 14.81
N ASN A 2 4.54 4.95 15.75
CA ASN A 2 5.61 5.94 15.72
C ASN A 2 6.69 5.43 14.73
N THR A 3 6.83 6.05 13.58
CA THR A 3 7.73 5.64 12.48
C THR A 3 9.20 5.48 12.95
N ASN A 4 9.61 6.25 13.96
CA ASN A 4 10.94 6.12 14.56
C ASN A 4 11.18 4.72 15.17
N ASN A 5 10.14 4.08 15.71
CA ASN A 5 10.27 2.74 16.28
C ASN A 5 10.37 1.66 15.19
N TYR A 6 9.78 1.89 14.02
CA TYR A 6 9.82 0.89 12.93
C TYR A 6 11.23 0.77 12.35
N ILE A 7 11.86 1.87 11.96
CA ILE A 7 13.24 1.88 11.44
C ILE A 7 14.22 1.29 12.49
N GLN A 8 14.04 1.66 13.74
CA GLN A 8 14.90 1.14 14.84
C GLN A 8 14.70 -0.37 15.04
N ASN A 9 13.48 -0.86 14.93
CA ASN A 9 13.18 -2.29 15.03
C ASN A 9 13.78 -3.07 13.85
N LEU A 10 13.71 -2.54 12.64
CA LEU A 10 14.37 -3.15 11.47
C LEU A 10 15.87 -3.28 11.68
N GLN A 11 16.52 -2.22 12.13
CA GLN A 11 17.97 -2.22 12.42
C GLN A 11 18.38 -3.24 13.49
N ASN A 12 17.49 -3.54 14.43
CA ASN A 12 17.74 -4.53 15.48
C ASN A 12 17.47 -5.97 15.02
N THR A 13 16.72 -6.14 13.93
CA THR A 13 16.27 -7.46 13.44
C THR A 13 17.15 -7.98 12.31
N TYR A 14 17.60 -7.10 11.44
CA TYR A 14 18.34 -7.48 10.23
C TYR A 14 19.78 -6.97 10.29
N GLU A 15 20.73 -7.88 10.17
CA GLU A 15 22.18 -7.57 10.24
C GLU A 15 22.69 -6.82 8.97
N ASP A 16 22.03 -7.04 7.83
CA ASP A 16 22.41 -6.47 6.52
C ASP A 16 21.87 -5.06 6.28
N ILE A 17 21.24 -4.43 7.27
CA ILE A 17 20.74 -3.07 7.15
C ILE A 17 21.88 -2.06 7.33
N GLU A 18 22.14 -1.30 6.29
CA GLU A 18 23.07 -0.17 6.34
C GLU A 18 22.37 1.05 6.96
N ARG A 19 22.91 1.55 8.06
CA ARG A 19 22.50 2.82 8.65
C ARG A 19 23.23 3.96 7.95
N ILE A 20 22.52 4.80 7.21
CA ILE A 20 23.10 5.95 6.52
C ILE A 20 23.18 7.15 7.47
N GLU A 21 22.08 7.48 8.13
CA GLU A 21 21.96 8.52 9.15
C GLU A 21 20.79 8.21 10.09
N ASP A 22 20.57 9.05 11.10
CA ASP A 22 19.42 8.86 11.98
C ASP A 22 18.11 9.01 11.22
N GLY A 23 17.25 7.96 11.27
CA GLY A 23 15.99 7.92 10.53
C GLY A 23 16.11 7.64 9.03
N HIS A 24 17.30 7.24 8.55
CA HIS A 24 17.52 6.84 7.17
C HIS A 24 18.36 5.55 7.13
N ILE A 25 17.80 4.51 6.59
CA ILE A 25 18.45 3.20 6.43
C ILE A 25 18.34 2.72 4.99
N LYS A 26 19.25 1.84 4.61
CA LYS A 26 19.24 1.16 3.33
C LYS A 26 19.29 -0.34 3.54
N PHE A 27 18.43 -1.04 2.81
CA PHE A 27 18.44 -2.48 2.73
C PHE A 27 18.39 -2.87 1.25
N GLU A 28 19.45 -3.47 0.76
CA GLU A 28 19.64 -3.79 -0.66
C GLU A 28 19.41 -2.57 -1.58
N HIS A 29 18.30 -2.56 -2.33
CA HIS A 29 17.91 -1.50 -3.27
C HIS A 29 16.83 -0.56 -2.72
N VAL A 30 16.38 -0.77 -1.49
CA VAL A 30 15.33 0.01 -0.85
C VAL A 30 15.95 0.95 0.19
N GLU A 31 15.62 2.23 0.09
CA GLU A 31 15.95 3.21 1.13
C GLU A 31 14.68 3.56 1.91
N LEU A 32 14.76 3.53 3.24
CA LEU A 32 13.67 3.85 4.14
C LEU A 32 13.97 5.13 4.90
N TYR A 33 13.05 6.07 4.83
CA TYR A 33 13.15 7.37 5.49
C TYR A 33 12.04 7.55 6.51
N ASP A 34 12.35 8.10 7.65
CA ASP A 34 11.30 8.62 8.52
C ASP A 34 10.75 9.96 7.99
N ALA A 35 9.59 10.36 8.49
CA ALA A 35 8.90 11.57 8.04
C ALA A 35 9.72 12.86 8.23
N LYS A 36 10.73 12.87 9.10
CA LYS A 36 11.58 14.05 9.36
C LYS A 36 12.66 14.22 8.30
N HIS A 37 13.01 13.16 7.58
CA HIS A 37 14.12 13.11 6.63
C HIS A 37 13.69 13.20 5.15
N ILE A 38 12.42 13.52 4.88
CA ILE A 38 11.85 13.70 3.52
C ILE A 38 12.68 14.66 2.64
N LYS A 39 13.31 15.67 3.24
CA LYS A 39 14.15 16.60 2.47
C LYS A 39 15.40 15.94 1.85
N GLY A 40 15.89 14.88 2.44
CA GLY A 40 16.98 14.06 1.89
C GLY A 40 16.52 13.27 0.68
N LEU A 41 15.34 12.70 0.76
CA LEU A 41 14.69 11.94 -0.31
C LEU A 41 14.53 12.77 -1.58
N MET A 42 14.08 14.01 -1.49
CA MET A 42 13.84 14.90 -2.63
C MET A 42 15.11 15.33 -3.40
N LYS A 43 16.30 15.00 -2.89
CA LYS A 43 17.58 15.30 -3.55
C LYS A 43 18.14 14.17 -4.39
N LYS A 44 17.51 13.00 -4.34
CA LYS A 44 17.92 11.80 -5.07
C LYS A 44 16.89 11.49 -6.16
N GLU A 45 17.33 10.83 -7.20
CA GLU A 45 16.46 10.28 -8.24
C GLU A 45 16.12 8.83 -7.85
N TYR A 46 14.82 8.53 -7.79
CA TYR A 46 14.28 7.20 -7.52
C TYR A 46 13.30 6.84 -8.63
N ASP A 47 13.28 5.57 -9.00
CA ASP A 47 12.27 5.04 -9.92
C ASP A 47 10.87 5.11 -9.29
N TYR A 48 10.77 4.84 -8.00
CA TYR A 48 9.53 4.89 -7.22
C TYR A 48 9.77 5.47 -5.83
N ILE A 49 8.82 6.28 -5.38
CA ILE A 49 8.75 6.77 -4.00
C ILE A 49 7.44 6.27 -3.40
N VAL A 50 7.53 5.39 -2.41
CA VAL A 50 6.36 4.86 -1.69
C VAL A 50 6.20 5.64 -0.39
N LYS A 51 5.02 6.24 -0.22
CA LYS A 51 4.67 7.01 0.98
C LYS A 51 3.62 6.26 1.79
N ASP A 52 3.98 5.86 2.99
CA ASP A 52 3.05 5.28 3.95
C ASP A 52 2.28 6.39 4.67
N TYR A 53 0.97 6.40 4.49
CA TYR A 53 0.04 7.34 5.12
C TYR A 53 -0.51 6.83 6.46
N GLY A 54 -0.13 5.62 6.85
CA GLY A 54 -0.62 4.99 8.07
C GLY A 54 -2.07 4.54 7.99
N ASP A 55 -2.72 4.53 9.15
CA ASP A 55 -4.11 4.12 9.27
C ASP A 55 -5.05 5.26 8.86
N HIS A 56 -6.04 4.96 8.03
CA HIS A 56 -7.07 5.89 7.56
C HIS A 56 -7.81 6.60 8.71
N GLN A 57 -7.88 6.01 9.90
CA GLN A 57 -8.58 6.58 11.06
C GLN A 57 -7.75 7.56 11.88
N SER A 58 -6.43 7.48 11.84
CA SER A 58 -5.53 8.19 12.76
C SER A 58 -4.76 9.34 12.09
N GLY A 59 -5.47 10.37 11.64
CA GLY A 59 -4.84 11.58 11.09
C GLY A 59 -4.37 11.45 9.65
N PHE A 60 -5.09 10.70 8.86
CA PHE A 60 -4.90 10.56 7.43
C PHE A 60 -4.90 11.91 6.72
N ASN A 61 -3.84 12.21 5.98
CA ASN A 61 -3.73 13.43 5.18
C ASN A 61 -4.28 13.18 3.78
N GLU A 62 -5.61 13.23 3.66
CA GLU A 62 -6.34 12.98 2.43
C GLU A 62 -5.89 13.87 1.25
N PRO A 63 -5.73 15.19 1.37
CA PRO A 63 -5.28 16.01 0.25
C PRO A 63 -3.94 15.55 -0.33
N SER A 64 -2.98 15.24 0.53
CA SER A 64 -1.67 14.75 0.08
C SER A 64 -1.73 13.34 -0.53
N TYR A 65 -2.68 12.51 -0.12
CA TYR A 65 -2.88 11.17 -0.68
C TYR A 65 -3.51 11.24 -2.08
N ILE A 66 -4.49 12.11 -2.27
CA ILE A 66 -5.18 12.31 -3.56
C ILE A 66 -4.22 12.79 -4.65
N GLU A 67 -3.18 13.55 -4.29
CA GLU A 67 -2.17 14.07 -5.21
C GLU A 67 -1.16 13.02 -5.72
N GLN A 68 -1.18 11.78 -5.20
CA GLN A 68 -0.24 10.75 -5.64
C GLN A 68 -0.64 10.18 -7.00
N ASP A 69 0.36 9.83 -7.82
CA ASP A 69 0.17 9.22 -9.14
C ASP A 69 -0.51 7.84 -9.04
N ILE A 70 -0.08 7.04 -8.07
CA ILE A 70 -0.65 5.72 -7.77
C ILE A 70 -1.15 5.72 -6.33
N LYS A 71 -2.42 5.44 -6.14
CA LYS A 71 -3.08 5.38 -4.84
C LYS A 71 -3.44 3.96 -4.49
N ILE A 72 -2.99 3.51 -3.33
CA ILE A 72 -3.19 2.14 -2.86
C ILE A 72 -3.83 2.18 -1.49
N PHE A 73 -4.92 1.44 -1.34
CA PHE A 73 -5.54 1.14 -0.07
C PHE A 73 -5.29 -0.33 0.28
N VAL A 74 -4.67 -0.58 1.44
CA VAL A 74 -4.43 -1.93 1.93
C VAL A 74 -5.49 -2.29 2.96
N GLY A 75 -6.21 -3.36 2.70
CA GLY A 75 -7.30 -3.82 3.57
C GLY A 75 -7.29 -5.33 3.74
N GLY A 76 -8.30 -5.82 4.44
CA GLY A 76 -8.53 -7.25 4.65
C GLY A 76 -10.02 -7.57 4.63
N VAL A 77 -10.34 -8.82 4.96
CA VAL A 77 -11.70 -9.37 4.92
C VAL A 77 -12.37 -9.49 6.29
N LYS A 78 -11.74 -9.01 7.34
CA LYS A 78 -12.38 -8.96 8.67
C LYS A 78 -13.50 -7.91 8.68
N PRO A 79 -14.56 -8.09 9.47
CA PRO A 79 -15.74 -7.22 9.45
C PRO A 79 -15.43 -5.72 9.59
N ASN A 80 -14.50 -5.36 10.46
CA ASN A 80 -14.05 -3.96 10.63
C ASN A 80 -13.27 -3.45 9.42
N GLU A 81 -12.42 -4.27 8.80
CA GLU A 81 -11.63 -3.92 7.62
C GLU A 81 -12.53 -3.73 6.39
N VAL A 82 -13.50 -4.64 6.21
CA VAL A 82 -14.53 -4.53 5.15
C VAL A 82 -15.32 -3.23 5.28
N PHE A 83 -15.71 -2.85 6.50
CA PHE A 83 -16.43 -1.59 6.73
C PHE A 83 -15.63 -0.37 6.20
N PHE A 84 -14.36 -0.27 6.52
CA PHE A 84 -13.52 0.84 6.04
C PHE A 84 -13.28 0.79 4.54
N THR A 85 -13.14 -0.40 3.97
CA THR A 85 -13.05 -0.57 2.51
C THR A 85 -14.30 0.00 1.82
N TYR A 86 -15.49 -0.26 2.33
CA TYR A 86 -16.72 0.29 1.79
C TYR A 86 -16.81 1.81 1.95
N GLU A 87 -16.33 2.37 3.05
CA GLU A 87 -16.32 3.83 3.24
C GLU A 87 -15.41 4.53 2.21
N ILE A 88 -14.27 3.94 1.88
CA ILE A 88 -13.38 4.43 0.81
C ILE A 88 -14.04 4.28 -0.58
N LEU A 89 -14.67 3.13 -0.85
CA LEU A 89 -15.31 2.87 -2.14
C LEU A 89 -16.43 3.87 -2.47
N LYS A 90 -17.12 4.41 -1.47
CA LYS A 90 -18.24 5.35 -1.64
C LYS A 90 -17.80 6.77 -1.96
N GLN A 91 -16.55 7.11 -1.68
CA GLN A 91 -16.05 8.47 -1.86
C GLN A 91 -15.59 8.69 -3.29
N PRO A 92 -16.12 9.68 -4.02
CA PRO A 92 -15.71 9.97 -5.41
C PRO A 92 -14.24 10.31 -5.57
N GLU A 93 -13.65 10.91 -4.53
CA GLU A 93 -12.26 11.33 -4.49
C GLU A 93 -11.27 10.15 -4.59
N PHE A 94 -11.76 8.93 -4.27
CA PHE A 94 -10.99 7.70 -4.32
C PHE A 94 -11.39 6.81 -5.51
N ASP A 95 -11.96 7.37 -6.56
CA ASP A 95 -12.41 6.63 -7.74
C ASP A 95 -11.26 5.91 -8.48
N ASP A 96 -10.03 6.37 -8.35
CA ASP A 96 -8.83 5.80 -8.98
C ASP A 96 -7.95 4.98 -8.03
N VAL A 97 -8.40 4.73 -6.80
CA VAL A 97 -7.67 3.91 -5.82
C VAL A 97 -7.64 2.44 -6.23
N SER A 98 -6.48 1.83 -6.12
CA SER A 98 -6.27 0.38 -6.19
C SER A 98 -6.32 -0.23 -4.79
N PHE A 99 -6.86 -1.43 -4.68
CA PHE A 99 -7.02 -2.12 -3.41
C PHE A 99 -6.10 -3.34 -3.36
N ILE A 100 -5.31 -3.45 -2.30
CA ILE A 100 -4.58 -4.68 -1.97
C ILE A 100 -5.29 -5.33 -0.80
N ILE A 101 -5.86 -6.51 -1.03
CA ILE A 101 -6.56 -7.27 0.01
C ILE A 101 -5.68 -8.41 0.49
N SER A 102 -5.41 -8.43 1.79
CA SER A 102 -4.52 -9.39 2.42
C SER A 102 -5.31 -10.56 3.02
N PHE A 103 -4.65 -11.70 3.16
CA PHE A 103 -5.13 -12.89 3.87
C PHE A 103 -6.42 -13.51 3.27
N VAL A 104 -6.55 -13.45 1.94
CA VAL A 104 -7.64 -14.12 1.21
C VAL A 104 -7.12 -15.41 0.60
N ASP A 105 -7.80 -16.51 0.91
CA ASP A 105 -7.52 -17.80 0.28
C ASP A 105 -7.71 -17.71 -1.25
N ALA A 106 -6.85 -18.36 -2.01
CA ALA A 106 -6.91 -18.31 -3.46
C ALA A 106 -8.26 -18.74 -4.03
N ALA A 107 -8.93 -19.69 -3.40
CA ALA A 107 -10.27 -20.14 -3.80
C ALA A 107 -11.38 -19.09 -3.58
N ALA A 108 -11.15 -18.11 -2.69
CA ALA A 108 -12.12 -17.06 -2.36
C ALA A 108 -11.83 -15.72 -3.06
N GLN A 109 -10.70 -15.60 -3.77
CA GLN A 109 -10.29 -14.32 -4.36
C GLN A 109 -11.28 -13.80 -5.40
N GLU A 110 -11.85 -14.67 -6.22
CA GLU A 110 -12.86 -14.29 -7.23
C GLU A 110 -14.13 -13.73 -6.56
N ASP A 111 -14.63 -14.40 -5.53
CA ASP A 111 -15.82 -13.95 -4.79
C ASP A 111 -15.57 -12.62 -4.06
N VAL A 112 -14.40 -12.49 -3.41
CA VAL A 112 -14.02 -11.25 -2.73
C VAL A 112 -13.85 -10.13 -3.74
N GLY A 113 -13.21 -10.37 -4.87
CA GLY A 113 -13.07 -9.38 -5.94
C GLY A 113 -14.42 -8.89 -6.46
N ALA A 114 -15.37 -9.80 -6.67
CA ALA A 114 -16.73 -9.47 -7.12
C ALA A 114 -17.50 -8.57 -6.14
N MET A 115 -17.17 -8.58 -4.85
CA MET A 115 -17.80 -7.68 -3.87
C MET A 115 -17.48 -6.19 -4.11
N PHE A 116 -16.44 -5.89 -4.90
CA PHE A 116 -16.08 -4.52 -5.28
C PHE A 116 -16.89 -4.01 -6.48
N ASP A 117 -17.70 -4.86 -7.10
CA ASP A 117 -18.65 -4.50 -8.14
C ASP A 117 -20.07 -4.54 -7.57
N TYR A 118 -20.61 -3.38 -7.25
CA TYR A 118 -21.95 -3.31 -6.66
C TYR A 118 -22.72 -2.05 -7.12
N THR A 119 -24.01 -2.03 -6.83
CA THR A 119 -24.85 -0.88 -7.14
C THR A 119 -25.51 -0.34 -5.88
N GLU A 120 -25.40 0.94 -5.64
CA GLU A 120 -26.06 1.65 -4.55
C GLU A 120 -26.89 2.81 -5.11
N GLY A 121 -28.20 2.72 -4.99
CA GLY A 121 -29.11 3.68 -5.63
C GLY A 121 -28.98 3.66 -7.16
N HIS A 122 -28.54 4.78 -7.74
CA HIS A 122 -28.30 4.91 -9.18
C HIS A 122 -26.83 4.83 -9.57
N ARG A 123 -25.92 4.73 -8.59
CA ARG A 123 -24.49 4.65 -8.82
C ARG A 123 -24.02 3.20 -8.90
N LYS A 124 -23.32 2.88 -9.99
CA LYS A 124 -22.67 1.59 -10.19
C LYS A 124 -21.18 1.71 -9.93
N TYR A 125 -20.67 0.83 -9.09
CA TYR A 125 -19.26 0.71 -8.77
C TYR A 125 -18.72 -0.53 -9.48
N ASN A 126 -17.67 -0.38 -10.28
CA ASN A 126 -16.99 -1.45 -11.00
C ASN A 126 -15.51 -1.36 -10.67
N ARG A 127 -15.12 -1.92 -9.54
CA ARG A 127 -13.77 -1.79 -8.97
C ARG A 127 -13.01 -3.10 -8.90
N SER A 128 -13.63 -4.23 -9.28
CA SER A 128 -12.99 -5.55 -9.24
C SER A 128 -11.66 -5.58 -10.02
N SER A 129 -11.57 -4.85 -11.13
CA SER A 129 -10.34 -4.73 -11.93
C SER A 129 -9.19 -3.99 -11.24
N ARG A 130 -9.46 -3.32 -10.12
CA ARG A 130 -8.47 -2.61 -9.29
C ARG A 130 -8.20 -3.30 -7.96
N VAL A 131 -8.65 -4.55 -7.81
CA VAL A 131 -8.44 -5.37 -6.62
C VAL A 131 -7.31 -6.34 -6.86
N TYR A 132 -6.33 -6.30 -6.00
CA TYR A 132 -5.15 -7.15 -6.01
C TYR A 132 -5.10 -7.93 -4.70
N PHE A 133 -4.60 -9.15 -4.74
CA PHE A 133 -4.50 -9.98 -3.55
C PHE A 133 -3.04 -10.16 -3.15
N ALA A 134 -2.71 -9.74 -1.92
CA ALA A 134 -1.40 -9.97 -1.35
C ALA A 134 -1.30 -11.41 -0.84
N ASN A 135 -0.27 -12.11 -1.27
CA ASN A 135 0.08 -13.40 -0.71
C ASN A 135 0.71 -13.24 0.66
N TYR A 136 0.59 -14.26 1.49
CA TYR A 136 1.32 -14.31 2.75
C TYR A 136 2.82 -14.37 2.47
N ALA A 137 3.54 -13.38 2.96
CA ALA A 137 5.00 -13.33 2.94
C ALA A 137 5.47 -13.25 4.39
N PRO A 138 6.01 -14.33 4.97
CA PRO A 138 6.52 -14.33 6.34
C PRO A 138 7.72 -13.40 6.50
N GLU A 139 8.50 -13.26 5.45
CA GLU A 139 9.65 -12.36 5.38
C GLU A 139 9.34 -11.23 4.38
N PRO A 140 9.13 -9.98 4.85
CA PRO A 140 8.69 -8.89 3.98
C PRO A 140 9.72 -8.45 2.94
N PHE A 141 11.00 -8.77 3.14
CA PHE A 141 12.07 -8.43 2.21
C PHE A 141 12.48 -9.60 1.30
N GLU A 142 11.90 -10.78 1.48
CA GLU A 142 12.18 -11.92 0.62
C GLU A 142 11.48 -11.76 -0.73
N TYR A 143 12.27 -11.85 -1.79
CA TYR A 143 11.74 -11.85 -3.15
C TYR A 143 10.95 -13.13 -3.43
N THR A 144 9.66 -13.00 -3.68
CA THR A 144 8.84 -14.09 -4.20
C THR A 144 8.25 -13.71 -5.55
N GLY A 145 8.41 -14.60 -6.57
CA GLY A 145 7.92 -14.33 -7.91
C GLY A 145 6.41 -14.07 -7.99
N ILE A 146 5.64 -14.61 -7.04
CA ILE A 146 4.18 -14.41 -6.98
C ILE A 146 3.83 -13.03 -6.43
N SER A 147 4.44 -12.62 -5.32
CA SER A 147 4.22 -11.29 -4.74
C SER A 147 4.61 -10.18 -5.70
N ASN A 148 5.73 -10.37 -6.40
CA ASN A 148 6.21 -9.37 -7.35
C ASN A 148 5.31 -9.23 -8.57
N LYS A 149 4.66 -10.30 -9.03
CA LYS A 149 3.70 -10.20 -10.12
C LYS A 149 2.53 -9.28 -9.71
N THR A 150 1.98 -9.47 -8.53
CA THR A 150 0.89 -8.62 -8.00
C THR A 150 1.28 -7.15 -7.97
N TYR A 151 2.46 -6.84 -7.44
CA TYR A 151 2.94 -5.45 -7.38
C TYR A 151 3.31 -4.88 -8.75
N SER A 152 3.88 -5.68 -9.66
CA SER A 152 4.16 -5.26 -11.04
C SER A 152 2.88 -4.95 -11.80
N ASP A 153 1.86 -5.80 -11.67
CA ASP A 153 0.55 -5.58 -12.31
C ASP A 153 -0.09 -4.29 -11.81
N LEU A 154 -0.02 -4.03 -10.50
CA LEU A 154 -0.52 -2.80 -9.87
C LEU A 154 0.21 -1.55 -10.37
N LEU A 155 1.54 -1.56 -10.40
CA LEU A 155 2.34 -0.43 -10.87
C LEU A 155 2.12 -0.15 -12.35
N ASN A 156 1.99 -1.20 -13.18
CA ASN A 156 1.71 -1.05 -14.61
C ASN A 156 0.30 -0.53 -14.89
N ALA A 157 -0.69 -0.85 -14.05
CA ALA A 157 -2.06 -0.38 -14.20
C ALA A 157 -2.23 1.10 -13.80
N GLY A 158 -1.37 1.63 -12.92
CA GLY A 158 -1.41 3.00 -12.42
C GLY A 158 -0.38 3.95 -13.06
N GLY A 159 0.51 3.42 -13.91
CA GLY A 159 1.53 4.24 -14.57
C GLY A 159 0.93 5.26 -15.55
N PRO A 160 1.61 6.40 -15.79
CA PRO A 160 1.17 7.37 -16.77
C PRO A 160 1.11 6.73 -18.17
N SER A 161 -0.04 6.86 -18.80
CA SER A 161 -0.30 6.44 -20.19
C SER A 161 0.46 7.33 -21.18
#